data_30c23113aff6d1347a6b09c84ab1fec5
#
_entry.id   30c23113aff6d1347a6b09c84ab1fec5
#
_cell.length_a   1.000
_cell.length_b   1.000
_cell.length_c   1.000
_cell.angle_alpha   90.00
_cell.angle_beta   90.00
_cell.angle_gamma   90.00
#
_symmetry.space_group_name_H-M   'P 1'
#
loop_
_entity.id
_entity.type
_entity.pdbx_description
1 polymer ?
#
loop_
_entity_poly.entity_id
_entity_poly.type
_entity_poly.pdbx_seq_one_letter_code
_entity_poly.pdbx_strand_id
1 'polypeptide(L)'
;MSNYVDQRRFTRKSSVKNNSTPVDYSPSNPVQSSQAQNGSFQGYPVQCSPVQSNSLSFHPVLPDNISVLPFFGQHSGLKVFLDMDGVLTDFTGACERLSEHMMFWYTADKERFWRHITAAGADFWSDMHWLTGGKELHGFLKSSGLHPTILSALPNPERKTALANARKGKIDWLKKELGTPYANNAILCFRPEKALQSGTSKVLIDDNSDNIREWEEAGGTAILHKSTDRTIRCLSKTIELEQKF
;
A
#
# COMPACT_ATOMS: atom_id res chain seq x y z
N MET A 1 37.00 56.56 -11.09
CA MET A 1 38.04 55.77 -11.79
C MET A 1 37.44 54.38 -11.95
N SER A 2 36.77 54.22 -12.98
CA SER A 2 36.86 53.58 -14.31
C SER A 2 37.85 52.40 -14.34
N ASN A 3 37.33 51.21 -14.56
CA ASN A 3 37.88 50.31 -15.59
C ASN A 3 36.88 49.23 -15.98
N TYR A 4 36.54 49.32 -17.22
CA TYR A 4 35.74 48.55 -18.12
C TYR A 4 36.70 47.58 -18.88
N VAL A 5 36.41 46.29 -18.95
CA VAL A 5 36.99 45.37 -20.00
C VAL A 5 35.96 44.27 -20.19
N ASP A 6 35.24 44.30 -21.20
CA ASP A 6 35.23 43.86 -22.60
C ASP A 6 35.00 42.33 -22.80
N GLN A 7 33.93 42.11 -23.58
CA GLN A 7 33.45 40.85 -24.12
C GLN A 7 34.39 40.28 -25.17
N ARG A 8 34.51 38.96 -25.26
CA ARG A 8 34.60 38.26 -26.56
C ARG A 8 34.01 36.86 -26.57
N ARG A 9 33.02 36.72 -27.42
CA ARG A 9 32.43 35.55 -28.08
C ARG A 9 33.43 34.43 -28.34
N PHE A 10 32.99 33.18 -28.10
CA PHE A 10 33.38 32.05 -28.95
C PHE A 10 32.18 31.20 -29.28
N THR A 11 31.72 31.27 -30.51
CA THR A 11 30.84 30.34 -31.19
C THR A 11 31.64 29.13 -31.64
N ARG A 12 31.25 27.93 -31.29
CA ARG A 12 31.64 26.72 -32.03
C ARG A 12 30.43 25.81 -32.20
N LYS A 13 29.92 25.77 -33.44
CA LYS A 13 29.04 24.75 -33.97
C LYS A 13 29.84 23.46 -34.13
N SER A 14 29.33 22.34 -33.62
CA SER A 14 29.67 21.03 -34.15
C SER A 14 28.40 20.19 -34.21
N SER A 15 27.93 19.97 -35.42
CA SER A 15 26.89 19.04 -35.80
C SER A 15 27.43 17.62 -35.73
N VAL A 16 26.81 16.79 -34.85
CA VAL A 16 26.99 15.34 -34.92
C VAL A 16 25.68 14.75 -35.40
N LYS A 17 25.71 14.16 -36.59
CA LYS A 17 24.65 13.34 -37.17
C LYS A 17 24.66 11.99 -36.45
N ASN A 18 23.61 11.66 -35.75
CA ASN A 18 23.37 10.29 -35.31
C ASN A 18 22.38 9.62 -36.27
N ASN A 19 22.94 8.71 -37.09
CA ASN A 19 22.18 7.69 -37.77
C ASN A 19 21.83 6.59 -36.76
N SER A 20 20.59 6.43 -36.43
CA SER A 20 20.07 5.23 -35.77
C SER A 20 18.95 4.63 -36.62
N THR A 21 19.25 3.49 -37.23
CA THR A 21 18.31 2.59 -37.90
C THR A 21 17.34 1.99 -36.87
N PRO A 22 16.06 1.82 -37.24
CA PRO A 22 15.11 1.12 -36.35
C PRO A 22 15.36 -0.39 -36.38
N VAL A 23 15.43 -1.00 -35.21
CA VAL A 23 15.44 -2.46 -35.05
C VAL A 23 13.98 -2.94 -34.98
N ASP A 24 13.64 -3.75 -35.98
CA ASP A 24 12.35 -4.40 -36.13
C ASP A 24 12.26 -5.60 -35.16
N TYR A 25 11.30 -5.58 -34.24
CA TYR A 25 11.02 -6.69 -33.33
C TYR A 25 9.79 -7.45 -33.81
N SER A 26 10.02 -8.58 -34.50
CA SER A 26 8.99 -9.56 -34.75
C SER A 26 8.81 -10.50 -33.55
N PRO A 27 7.58 -10.85 -33.13
CA PRO A 27 7.37 -11.76 -32.01
C PRO A 27 7.55 -13.22 -32.47
N SER A 28 8.45 -13.93 -31.79
CA SER A 28 8.63 -15.38 -31.92
C SER A 28 7.58 -16.16 -31.14
N ASN A 29 7.10 -17.24 -31.77
CA ASN A 29 6.04 -18.15 -31.37
C ASN A 29 6.20 -18.81 -29.98
N PRO A 30 5.07 -19.22 -29.33
CA PRO A 30 5.08 -19.84 -28.02
C PRO A 30 5.50 -21.32 -28.07
N VAL A 31 6.37 -21.69 -27.17
CA VAL A 31 6.75 -23.08 -26.89
C VAL A 31 5.62 -23.73 -26.09
N GLN A 32 5.08 -24.81 -26.60
CA GLN A 32 4.17 -25.71 -25.89
C GLN A 32 4.92 -26.41 -24.75
N SER A 33 4.46 -26.25 -23.52
CA SER A 33 4.88 -27.09 -22.40
C SER A 33 3.67 -27.83 -21.82
N SER A 34 3.91 -29.10 -21.63
CA SER A 34 3.08 -30.20 -21.18
C SER A 34 2.28 -29.94 -19.89
N GLN A 35 1.06 -30.47 -19.90
CA GLN A 35 0.09 -30.53 -18.80
C GLN A 35 0.67 -31.23 -17.56
N ALA A 36 0.68 -30.53 -16.42
CA ALA A 36 0.64 -31.12 -15.11
C ALA A 36 -0.72 -30.78 -14.48
N GLN A 37 -1.53 -31.82 -14.28
CA GLN A 37 -2.80 -31.74 -13.56
C GLN A 37 -2.49 -31.51 -12.08
N ASN A 38 -2.72 -30.30 -11.58
CA ASN A 38 -2.82 -30.04 -10.16
C ASN A 38 -4.16 -29.36 -9.90
N GLY A 39 -4.95 -29.99 -9.02
CA GLY A 39 -6.27 -29.50 -8.63
C GLY A 39 -6.16 -28.10 -8.02
N SER A 40 -6.67 -27.14 -8.75
CA SER A 40 -6.75 -25.75 -8.30
C SER A 40 -7.92 -25.60 -7.34
N PHE A 41 -7.64 -25.33 -6.07
CA PHE A 41 -8.59 -24.70 -5.17
C PHE A 41 -8.80 -23.27 -5.70
N GLN A 42 -9.95 -23.03 -6.29
CA GLN A 42 -10.39 -21.69 -6.68
C GLN A 42 -10.77 -20.94 -5.40
N GLY A 43 -9.91 -20.02 -4.98
CA GLY A 43 -10.27 -18.99 -4.02
C GLY A 43 -11.32 -18.08 -4.65
N TYR A 44 -12.54 -18.09 -4.10
CA TYR A 44 -13.60 -17.21 -4.56
C TYR A 44 -13.31 -15.78 -4.06
N PRO A 45 -13.35 -14.76 -4.93
CA PRO A 45 -13.26 -13.38 -4.49
C PRO A 45 -14.43 -13.08 -3.56
N VAL A 46 -14.15 -12.63 -2.35
CA VAL A 46 -15.18 -12.17 -1.41
C VAL A 46 -15.74 -10.85 -1.92
N GLN A 47 -16.70 -10.90 -2.84
CA GLN A 47 -17.42 -9.72 -3.31
C GLN A 47 -18.37 -9.24 -2.22
N CYS A 48 -18.02 -8.13 -1.56
CA CYS A 48 -18.94 -7.40 -0.71
C CYS A 48 -19.84 -6.54 -1.61
N SER A 49 -21.02 -7.04 -2.01
CA SER A 49 -22.00 -6.30 -2.78
C SER A 49 -22.46 -5.02 -2.05
N PRO A 50 -22.72 -3.91 -2.76
CA PRO A 50 -23.23 -2.70 -2.15
C PRO A 50 -24.65 -2.93 -1.62
N VAL A 51 -24.89 -2.72 -0.33
CA VAL A 51 -26.22 -2.63 0.24
C VAL A 51 -26.77 -1.24 -0.09
N GLN A 52 -27.95 -1.19 -0.73
CA GLN A 52 -28.66 0.06 -0.98
C GLN A 52 -28.97 0.75 0.34
N SER A 53 -28.53 1.99 0.47
CA SER A 53 -28.80 2.86 1.61
C SER A 53 -30.23 3.37 1.56
N ASN A 54 -31.12 2.76 2.34
CA ASN A 54 -32.35 3.43 2.73
C ASN A 54 -32.05 4.36 3.90
N SER A 55 -32.18 5.66 3.65
CA SER A 55 -32.04 6.70 4.66
C SER A 55 -33.16 6.61 5.71
N LEU A 56 -32.85 6.02 6.84
CA LEU A 56 -33.63 6.18 8.07
C LEU A 56 -32.70 6.80 9.11
N SER A 57 -33.07 7.99 9.57
CA SER A 57 -32.42 8.69 10.67
C SER A 57 -32.51 7.87 11.95
N PHE A 58 -31.39 7.33 12.42
CA PHE A 58 -31.30 6.65 13.69
C PHE A 58 -30.62 7.53 14.73
N HIS A 59 -31.36 7.88 15.78
CA HIS A 59 -30.79 8.28 17.05
C HIS A 59 -30.21 7.03 17.73
N PRO A 60 -28.99 7.06 18.28
CA PRO A 60 -28.44 5.91 18.98
C PRO A 60 -29.08 5.80 20.36
N VAL A 61 -30.04 4.89 20.50
CA VAL A 61 -30.39 4.32 21.81
C VAL A 61 -29.46 3.11 22.00
N LEU A 62 -28.50 3.24 22.89
CA LEU A 62 -27.65 2.12 23.31
C LEU A 62 -28.54 1.07 24.01
N PRO A 63 -28.60 -0.18 23.53
CA PRO A 63 -29.22 -1.25 24.28
C PRO A 63 -28.25 -1.75 25.34
N ASP A 64 -28.68 -1.75 26.62
CA ASP A 64 -28.02 -2.39 27.74
C ASP A 64 -28.11 -3.93 27.63
N ASN A 65 -27.48 -4.49 26.64
CA ASN A 65 -27.17 -5.93 26.55
C ASN A 65 -26.16 -6.14 25.42
N ILE A 66 -24.90 -5.78 25.69
CA ILE A 66 -23.79 -6.33 24.92
C ILE A 66 -23.71 -7.80 25.35
N SER A 67 -24.37 -8.66 24.58
CA SER A 67 -24.04 -10.08 24.58
C SER A 67 -22.56 -10.16 24.24
N VAL A 68 -21.76 -10.61 25.20
CA VAL A 68 -20.36 -10.90 25.04
C VAL A 68 -20.24 -11.76 23.78
N LEU A 69 -19.72 -11.18 22.68
CA LEU A 69 -19.40 -11.94 21.50
C LEU A 69 -18.57 -13.15 21.94
N PRO A 70 -18.82 -14.35 21.40
CA PRO A 70 -18.08 -15.52 21.80
C PRO A 70 -16.60 -15.23 21.70
N PHE A 71 -15.88 -15.56 22.75
CA PHE A 71 -14.43 -15.52 22.87
C PHE A 71 -13.85 -16.17 21.60
N PHE A 72 -13.33 -15.35 20.67
CA PHE A 72 -12.66 -15.84 19.48
C PHE A 72 -11.43 -16.61 19.94
N GLY A 73 -11.54 -17.95 19.94
CA GLY A 73 -10.42 -18.83 20.19
C GLY A 73 -9.25 -18.46 19.27
N GLN A 74 -8.03 -18.78 19.68
CA GLN A 74 -6.82 -18.52 18.88
C GLN A 74 -7.07 -18.95 17.43
N HIS A 75 -7.07 -17.99 16.49
CA HIS A 75 -7.15 -18.25 15.06
C HIS A 75 -5.84 -18.88 14.62
N SER A 76 -5.71 -20.17 14.84
CA SER A 76 -4.51 -20.94 14.54
C SER A 76 -4.35 -21.10 13.03
N GLY A 77 -3.79 -20.10 12.36
CA GLY A 77 -3.42 -20.22 10.97
C GLY A 77 -3.49 -18.93 10.14
N LEU A 78 -4.47 -18.06 10.38
CA LEU A 78 -4.67 -16.86 9.56
C LEU A 78 -3.59 -15.80 9.84
N LYS A 79 -2.80 -15.42 8.82
CA LYS A 79 -1.82 -14.33 8.90
C LYS A 79 -2.35 -13.11 8.16
N VAL A 80 -2.52 -12.00 8.88
CA VAL A 80 -2.96 -10.74 8.30
C VAL A 80 -1.77 -9.84 7.99
N PHE A 81 -1.72 -9.34 6.77
CA PHE A 81 -0.80 -8.32 6.30
C PHE A 81 -1.58 -7.02 6.10
N LEU A 82 -1.07 -5.94 6.64
CA LEU A 82 -1.75 -4.65 6.67
C LEU A 82 -0.86 -3.59 6.03
N ASP A 83 -1.35 -2.95 4.97
CA ASP A 83 -0.65 -1.82 4.40
C ASP A 83 -0.67 -0.62 5.35
N MET A 84 0.22 0.32 5.12
CA MET A 84 0.38 1.52 5.93
C MET A 84 -0.28 2.72 5.25
N ASP A 85 0.19 3.10 4.06
CA ASP A 85 -0.25 4.30 3.35
C ASP A 85 -1.64 4.09 2.74
N GLY A 86 -2.61 4.95 3.05
CA GLY A 86 -3.99 4.77 2.56
C GLY A 86 -4.83 3.74 3.34
N VAL A 87 -4.24 3.08 4.35
CA VAL A 87 -4.95 2.16 5.27
C VAL A 87 -4.81 2.59 6.73
N LEU A 88 -3.60 2.78 7.21
CA LEU A 88 -3.31 3.29 8.56
C LEU A 88 -2.97 4.77 8.55
N THR A 89 -2.21 5.23 7.55
CA THR A 89 -1.71 6.60 7.45
C THR A 89 -2.37 7.36 6.31
N ASP A 90 -2.64 8.64 6.57
CA ASP A 90 -3.19 9.60 5.60
C ASP A 90 -2.08 10.15 4.70
N PHE A 91 -1.65 9.32 3.74
CA PHE A 91 -0.63 9.68 2.76
C PHE A 91 -1.08 10.85 1.88
N THR A 92 -2.34 10.85 1.42
CA THR A 92 -2.89 11.92 0.59
C THR A 92 -2.87 13.25 1.32
N GLY A 93 -3.38 13.30 2.55
CA GLY A 93 -3.35 14.51 3.36
C GLY A 93 -1.92 14.95 3.72
N ALA A 94 -0.97 14.02 3.88
CA ALA A 94 0.45 14.36 4.06
C ALA A 94 1.01 15.03 2.78
N CYS A 95 0.68 14.53 1.61
CA CYS A 95 1.04 15.15 0.34
C CYS A 95 0.45 16.55 0.21
N GLU A 96 -0.84 16.72 0.48
CA GLU A 96 -1.54 18.01 0.37
C GLU A 96 -0.98 19.06 1.33
N ARG A 97 -0.49 18.66 2.51
CA ARG A 97 0.23 19.57 3.43
C ARG A 97 1.56 20.08 2.88
N LEU A 98 2.21 19.33 1.98
CA LEU A 98 3.42 19.83 1.28
C LEU A 98 3.07 20.81 0.15
N SER A 99 2.04 20.52 -0.62
CA SER A 99 1.51 21.37 -1.68
C SER A 99 0.16 20.84 -2.17
N GLU A 100 -0.79 21.73 -2.44
CA GLU A 100 -2.07 21.39 -3.08
C GLU A 100 -1.93 20.68 -4.43
N HIS A 101 -0.76 20.82 -5.07
CA HIS A 101 -0.48 20.23 -6.39
C HIS A 101 0.16 18.84 -6.30
N MET A 102 0.45 18.30 -5.12
CA MET A 102 1.17 17.04 -4.97
C MET A 102 0.46 15.87 -5.66
N MET A 103 -0.85 15.73 -5.48
CA MET A 103 -1.59 14.63 -6.08
C MET A 103 -1.71 14.75 -7.61
N PHE A 104 -1.72 15.97 -8.13
CA PHE A 104 -1.58 16.20 -9.58
C PHE A 104 -0.20 15.75 -10.08
N TRP A 105 0.89 16.13 -9.40
CA TRP A 105 2.23 15.69 -9.80
C TRP A 105 2.44 14.18 -9.61
N TYR A 106 1.79 13.57 -8.66
CA TYR A 106 1.81 12.11 -8.48
C TYR A 106 1.41 11.35 -9.76
N THR A 107 0.48 11.91 -10.53
CA THR A 107 0.00 11.32 -11.78
C THR A 107 0.70 11.90 -13.02
N ALA A 108 0.89 13.22 -13.09
CA ALA A 108 1.32 13.94 -14.29
C ALA A 108 2.83 14.23 -14.35
N ASP A 109 3.53 14.34 -13.20
CA ASP A 109 4.96 14.67 -13.11
C ASP A 109 5.60 13.98 -11.90
N LYS A 110 5.84 12.67 -12.04
CA LYS A 110 6.41 11.84 -10.96
C LYS A 110 7.78 12.35 -10.48
N GLU A 111 8.58 12.96 -11.34
CA GLU A 111 9.89 13.48 -10.93
C GLU A 111 9.75 14.69 -10.01
N ARG A 112 8.82 15.58 -10.31
CA ARG A 112 8.50 16.71 -9.46
C ARG A 112 7.92 16.27 -8.14
N PHE A 113 6.99 15.32 -8.15
CA PHE A 113 6.43 14.72 -6.95
C PHE A 113 7.52 14.19 -6.02
N TRP A 114 8.38 13.30 -6.53
CA TRP A 114 9.43 12.68 -5.71
C TRP A 114 10.49 13.66 -5.23
N ARG A 115 10.75 14.73 -5.98
CA ARG A 115 11.65 15.81 -5.54
C ARG A 115 11.13 16.49 -4.29
N HIS A 116 9.82 16.80 -4.20
CA HIS A 116 9.21 17.41 -3.02
C HIS A 116 9.20 16.44 -1.83
N ILE A 117 8.80 15.19 -2.04
CA ILE A 117 8.85 14.16 -0.99
C ILE A 117 10.28 13.98 -0.47
N THR A 118 11.28 13.94 -1.35
CA THR A 118 12.68 13.78 -0.97
C THR A 118 13.19 14.97 -0.16
N ALA A 119 12.81 16.19 -0.56
CA ALA A 119 13.17 17.41 0.15
C ALA A 119 12.55 17.51 1.55
N ALA A 120 11.35 16.99 1.75
CA ALA A 120 10.68 16.93 3.05
C ALA A 120 11.32 15.92 4.03
N GLY A 121 12.19 15.04 3.55
CA GLY A 121 12.98 14.15 4.40
C GLY A 121 12.20 12.98 4.99
N ALA A 122 12.74 12.42 6.08
CA ALA A 122 12.11 11.31 6.80
C ALA A 122 10.85 11.78 7.56
N ASP A 123 10.80 13.04 7.93
CA ASP A 123 9.71 13.63 8.71
C ASP A 123 8.38 13.60 7.94
N PHE A 124 8.42 13.68 6.60
CA PHE A 124 7.23 13.47 5.78
C PHE A 124 6.50 12.16 6.15
N TRP A 125 7.27 11.08 6.39
CA TRP A 125 6.74 9.76 6.71
C TRP A 125 6.45 9.57 8.19
N SER A 126 7.31 10.09 9.08
CA SER A 126 7.17 9.92 10.53
C SER A 126 6.04 10.75 11.13
N ASP A 127 5.66 11.85 10.46
CA ASP A 127 4.65 12.78 10.93
C ASP A 127 3.29 12.63 10.23
N MET A 128 3.11 11.56 9.44
CA MET A 128 1.81 11.25 8.87
C MET A 128 0.76 11.10 9.96
N HIS A 129 -0.39 11.68 9.72
CA HIS A 129 -1.54 11.46 10.57
C HIS A 129 -2.11 10.06 10.34
N TRP A 130 -2.82 9.54 11.34
CA TRP A 130 -3.67 8.38 11.11
C TRP A 130 -4.72 8.70 10.06
N LEU A 131 -4.96 7.75 9.16
CA LEU A 131 -6.13 7.79 8.31
C LEU A 131 -7.39 7.64 9.19
N THR A 132 -8.45 8.36 8.82
CA THR A 132 -9.74 8.23 9.52
C THR A 132 -10.18 6.76 9.54
N GLY A 133 -10.42 6.21 10.74
CA GLY A 133 -10.75 4.80 10.94
C GLY A 133 -9.54 3.85 11.01
N GLY A 134 -8.30 4.29 10.74
CA GLY A 134 -7.12 3.44 10.80
C GLY A 134 -6.85 2.88 12.21
N LYS A 135 -7.04 3.71 13.25
CA LYS A 135 -6.94 3.25 14.65
C LYS A 135 -8.02 2.23 15.00
N GLU A 136 -9.23 2.42 14.50
CA GLU A 136 -10.36 1.52 14.71
C GLU A 136 -10.09 0.16 14.05
N LEU A 137 -9.62 0.16 12.79
CA LEU A 137 -9.25 -1.08 12.09
C LEU A 137 -8.15 -1.85 12.84
N HIS A 138 -7.08 -1.17 13.26
CA HIS A 138 -6.01 -1.78 14.03
C HIS A 138 -6.51 -2.31 15.37
N GLY A 139 -7.37 -1.56 16.07
CA GLY A 139 -8.00 -1.96 17.32
C GLY A 139 -8.88 -3.21 17.15
N PHE A 140 -9.67 -3.28 16.07
CA PHE A 140 -10.48 -4.45 15.74
C PHE A 140 -9.60 -5.70 15.51
N LEU A 141 -8.54 -5.58 14.70
CA LEU A 141 -7.59 -6.68 14.48
C LEU A 141 -7.04 -7.21 15.81
N LYS A 142 -6.56 -6.31 16.66
CA LYS A 142 -6.00 -6.67 17.95
C LYS A 142 -7.04 -7.34 18.88
N SER A 143 -8.26 -6.81 18.96
CA SER A 143 -9.33 -7.38 19.80
C SER A 143 -9.83 -8.73 19.29
N SER A 144 -9.69 -8.98 17.98
CA SER A 144 -9.97 -10.29 17.35
C SER A 144 -8.82 -11.30 17.50
N GLY A 145 -7.78 -10.99 18.28
CA GLY A 145 -6.60 -11.87 18.46
C GLY A 145 -5.69 -11.94 17.23
N LEU A 146 -5.92 -11.07 16.24
CA LEU A 146 -5.09 -10.98 15.04
C LEU A 146 -4.00 -9.91 15.26
N HIS A 147 -2.74 -10.33 15.06
CA HIS A 147 -1.58 -9.44 15.16
C HIS A 147 -1.03 -9.21 13.75
N PRO A 148 -1.47 -8.15 13.04
CA PRO A 148 -1.08 -7.96 11.66
C PRO A 148 0.43 -7.68 11.52
N THR A 149 1.02 -8.24 10.47
CA THR A 149 2.32 -7.81 9.98
C THR A 149 2.13 -6.57 9.09
N ILE A 150 2.80 -5.49 9.40
CA ILE A 150 2.77 -4.31 8.52
C ILE A 150 3.58 -4.63 7.25
N LEU A 151 2.92 -4.46 6.08
CA LEU A 151 3.52 -4.73 4.77
C LEU A 151 3.38 -3.50 3.89
N SER A 152 4.38 -2.63 3.88
CA SER A 152 4.28 -1.33 3.24
C SER A 152 5.31 -1.11 2.14
N ALA A 153 4.86 -0.43 1.07
CA ALA A 153 5.72 -0.14 -0.07
C ALA A 153 6.74 0.97 0.24
N LEU A 154 7.93 0.79 -0.31
CA LEU A 154 8.98 1.80 -0.35
C LEU A 154 9.07 2.40 -1.77
N PRO A 155 9.61 3.62 -1.91
CA PRO A 155 9.96 4.20 -3.20
C PRO A 155 10.85 3.28 -4.03
N ASN A 156 10.82 3.46 -5.36
CA ASN A 156 11.69 2.75 -6.29
C ASN A 156 13.15 2.79 -5.79
N PRO A 157 13.88 1.64 -5.78
CA PRO A 157 15.27 1.54 -5.31
C PRO A 157 16.26 2.53 -5.97
N GLU A 158 15.99 2.98 -7.19
CA GLU A 158 16.80 3.99 -7.89
C GLU A 158 16.74 5.36 -7.19
N ARG A 159 15.67 5.66 -6.44
CA ARG A 159 15.48 6.89 -5.67
C ARG A 159 16.09 6.78 -4.27
N LYS A 160 17.40 6.57 -4.21
CA LYS A 160 18.14 6.20 -2.98
C LYS A 160 17.80 7.07 -1.77
N THR A 161 17.76 8.40 -1.93
CA THR A 161 17.47 9.32 -0.82
C THR A 161 16.02 9.21 -0.36
N ALA A 162 15.06 9.18 -1.30
CA ALA A 162 13.64 8.99 -0.97
C ALA A 162 13.40 7.64 -0.29
N LEU A 163 14.05 6.58 -0.78
CA LEU A 163 14.01 5.24 -0.19
C LEU A 163 14.49 5.23 1.26
N ALA A 164 15.66 5.84 1.53
CA ALA A 164 16.23 5.92 2.87
C ALA A 164 15.33 6.72 3.83
N ASN A 165 14.82 7.87 3.37
CA ASN A 165 13.88 8.70 4.13
C ASN A 165 12.59 7.96 4.45
N ALA A 166 11.99 7.28 3.45
CA ALA A 166 10.76 6.52 3.64
C ALA A 166 10.95 5.37 4.62
N ARG A 167 12.05 4.61 4.49
CA ARG A 167 12.35 3.52 5.41
C ARG A 167 12.48 4.02 6.85
N LYS A 168 13.28 5.07 7.06
CA LYS A 168 13.48 5.67 8.38
C LYS A 168 12.16 6.18 8.95
N GLY A 169 11.44 7.04 8.21
CA GLY A 169 10.24 7.69 8.72
C GLY A 169 9.09 6.72 8.98
N LYS A 170 8.88 5.70 8.12
CA LYS A 170 7.88 4.65 8.36
C LYS A 170 8.19 3.83 9.62
N ILE A 171 9.45 3.46 9.84
CA ILE A 171 9.85 2.76 11.07
C ILE A 171 9.65 3.65 12.30
N ASP A 172 9.99 4.94 12.22
CA ASP A 172 9.79 5.88 13.33
C ASP A 172 8.29 6.08 13.63
N TRP A 173 7.45 6.20 12.60
CA TRP A 173 6.00 6.24 12.77
C TRP A 173 5.47 4.98 13.46
N LEU A 174 5.88 3.79 12.99
CA LEU A 174 5.44 2.52 13.57
C LEU A 174 5.86 2.39 15.04
N LYS A 175 7.08 2.79 15.39
CA LYS A 175 7.54 2.80 16.79
C LYS A 175 6.69 3.72 17.66
N LYS A 176 6.39 4.91 17.16
CA LYS A 176 5.64 5.94 17.88
C LYS A 176 4.18 5.53 18.07
N GLU A 177 3.53 5.03 17.04
CA GLU A 177 2.08 4.85 17.02
C GLU A 177 1.63 3.41 17.38
N LEU A 178 2.42 2.39 17.03
CA LEU A 178 2.09 0.97 17.27
C LEU A 178 3.04 0.28 18.25
N GLY A 179 4.21 0.86 18.45
CA GLY A 179 5.26 0.33 19.33
C GLY A 179 6.35 -0.49 18.62
N THR A 180 7.45 -0.70 19.32
CA THR A 180 8.66 -1.36 18.81
C THR A 180 8.43 -2.75 18.20
N PRO A 181 7.54 -3.62 18.72
CA PRO A 181 7.30 -4.93 18.11
C PRO A 181 6.78 -4.84 16.67
N TYR A 182 5.88 -3.90 16.37
CA TYR A 182 5.40 -3.68 15.00
C TYR A 182 6.49 -3.16 14.08
N ALA A 183 7.29 -2.20 14.55
CA ALA A 183 8.39 -1.65 13.77
C ALA A 183 9.46 -2.69 13.43
N ASN A 184 9.79 -3.57 14.37
CA ASN A 184 10.81 -4.63 14.17
C ASN A 184 10.32 -5.73 13.22
N ASN A 185 9.03 -6.00 13.18
CA ASN A 185 8.43 -7.05 12.35
C ASN A 185 7.82 -6.52 11.04
N ALA A 186 7.91 -5.21 10.79
CA ALA A 186 7.39 -4.63 9.55
C ALA A 186 8.20 -5.06 8.33
N ILE A 187 7.52 -5.41 7.26
CA ILE A 187 8.10 -5.72 5.96
C ILE A 187 7.96 -4.47 5.09
N LEU A 188 9.09 -3.79 4.87
CA LEU A 188 9.18 -2.62 3.99
C LEU A 188 9.92 -3.03 2.73
N CYS A 189 9.19 -3.15 1.61
CA CYS A 189 9.69 -3.70 0.36
C CYS A 189 9.31 -2.81 -0.84
N PHE A 190 9.85 -3.09 -2.01
CA PHE A 190 9.38 -2.47 -3.24
C PHE A 190 7.97 -3.01 -3.57
N ARG A 191 7.05 -2.15 -4.09
CA ARG A 191 5.63 -2.50 -4.27
C ARG A 191 5.38 -3.89 -4.90
N PRO A 192 5.99 -4.27 -6.04
CA PRO A 192 5.76 -5.58 -6.66
C PRO A 192 6.19 -6.77 -5.79
N GLU A 193 7.07 -6.54 -4.81
CA GLU A 193 7.55 -7.60 -3.90
C GLU A 193 6.53 -7.95 -2.81
N LYS A 194 5.46 -7.15 -2.64
CA LYS A 194 4.40 -7.47 -1.67
C LYS A 194 3.80 -8.85 -1.93
N ALA A 195 3.55 -9.20 -3.19
CA ALA A 195 2.98 -10.48 -3.59
C ALA A 195 3.84 -11.70 -3.20
N LEU A 196 5.16 -11.52 -2.98
CA LEU A 196 6.05 -12.59 -2.50
C LEU A 196 5.72 -13.03 -1.06
N GLN A 197 4.96 -12.23 -0.32
CA GLN A 197 4.50 -12.58 1.02
C GLN A 197 3.18 -13.35 1.00
N SER A 198 2.51 -13.45 -0.16
CA SER A 198 1.21 -14.10 -0.33
C SER A 198 1.26 -15.63 -0.12
N GLY A 199 0.11 -16.25 -0.07
CA GLY A 199 -0.07 -17.71 0.03
C GLY A 199 -1.31 -18.09 0.84
N THR A 200 -1.54 -19.38 0.98
CA THR A 200 -2.69 -19.95 1.72
C THR A 200 -2.75 -19.42 3.15
N SER A 201 -3.94 -19.14 3.65
CA SER A 201 -4.23 -18.59 4.98
C SER A 201 -3.54 -17.25 5.27
N LYS A 202 -3.19 -16.49 4.22
CA LYS A 202 -2.66 -15.14 4.32
C LYS A 202 -3.63 -14.13 3.71
N VAL A 203 -3.94 -13.08 4.48
CA VAL A 203 -4.86 -12.01 4.09
C VAL A 203 -4.10 -10.71 3.97
N LEU A 204 -4.20 -10.03 2.82
CA LEU A 204 -3.73 -8.66 2.64
C LEU A 204 -4.89 -7.68 2.79
N ILE A 205 -4.68 -6.60 3.53
CA ILE A 205 -5.55 -5.41 3.55
C ILE A 205 -4.75 -4.26 2.96
N ASP A 206 -5.17 -3.74 1.80
CA ASP A 206 -4.43 -2.75 1.02
C ASP A 206 -5.43 -1.87 0.24
N ASP A 207 -5.13 -0.60 0.00
CA ASP A 207 -5.99 0.33 -0.74
C ASP A 207 -5.75 0.31 -2.25
N ASN A 208 -4.65 -0.33 -2.69
CA ASN A 208 -4.23 -0.40 -4.08
C ASN A 208 -4.74 -1.69 -4.76
N SER A 209 -5.54 -1.52 -5.81
CA SER A 209 -6.15 -2.64 -6.55
C SER A 209 -5.14 -3.56 -7.25
N ASP A 210 -3.97 -3.04 -7.65
CA ASP A 210 -2.94 -3.87 -8.26
C ASP A 210 -2.29 -4.80 -7.22
N ASN A 211 -2.06 -4.30 -5.98
CA ASN A 211 -1.57 -5.12 -4.88
C ASN A 211 -2.57 -6.24 -4.54
N ILE A 212 -3.87 -5.94 -4.53
CA ILE A 212 -4.93 -6.93 -4.30
C ILE A 212 -4.88 -8.02 -5.35
N ARG A 213 -4.89 -7.65 -6.64
CA ARG A 213 -4.84 -8.62 -7.75
C ARG A 213 -3.59 -9.50 -7.67
N GLU A 214 -2.42 -8.90 -7.56
CA GLU A 214 -1.14 -9.61 -7.51
C GLU A 214 -1.05 -10.56 -6.30
N TRP A 215 -1.64 -10.16 -5.17
CA TRP A 215 -1.71 -11.01 -3.97
C TRP A 215 -2.59 -12.23 -4.16
N GLU A 216 -3.77 -12.05 -4.78
CA GLU A 216 -4.71 -13.15 -5.09
C GLU A 216 -4.13 -14.09 -6.15
N GLU A 217 -3.49 -13.58 -7.20
CA GLU A 217 -2.77 -14.36 -8.21
C GLU A 217 -1.67 -15.23 -7.58
N ALA A 218 -1.06 -14.75 -6.49
CA ALA A 218 -0.05 -15.49 -5.72
C ALA A 218 -0.63 -16.43 -4.64
N GLY A 219 -1.96 -16.65 -4.62
CA GLY A 219 -2.65 -17.68 -3.82
C GLY A 219 -3.09 -17.25 -2.43
N GLY A 220 -3.05 -15.97 -2.09
CA GLY A 220 -3.59 -15.42 -0.85
C GLY A 220 -5.00 -14.87 -1.02
N THR A 221 -5.60 -14.45 0.10
CA THR A 221 -6.85 -13.68 0.12
C THR A 221 -6.53 -12.21 0.26
N ALA A 222 -7.29 -11.31 -0.40
CA ALA A 222 -7.05 -9.90 -0.27
C ALA A 222 -8.35 -9.11 -0.05
N ILE A 223 -8.24 -8.01 0.69
CA ILE A 223 -9.34 -7.10 1.01
C ILE A 223 -8.96 -5.70 0.55
N LEU A 224 -9.62 -5.22 -0.51
CA LEU A 224 -9.44 -3.84 -0.97
C LEU A 224 -10.03 -2.87 0.05
N HIS A 225 -9.15 -2.13 0.73
CA HIS A 225 -9.56 -1.12 1.69
C HIS A 225 -10.20 0.07 0.98
N LYS A 226 -11.45 0.38 1.32
CA LYS A 226 -12.18 1.57 0.86
C LYS A 226 -12.79 2.35 2.03
N SER A 227 -13.08 1.66 3.12
CA SER A 227 -13.49 2.22 4.39
C SER A 227 -13.31 1.18 5.49
N THR A 228 -13.12 1.65 6.70
CA THR A 228 -12.93 0.82 7.89
C THR A 228 -14.06 -0.17 8.09
N ASP A 229 -15.32 0.28 8.08
CA ASP A 229 -16.50 -0.57 8.24
C ASP A 229 -16.58 -1.69 7.23
N ARG A 230 -16.30 -1.38 5.95
CA ARG A 230 -16.32 -2.40 4.88
C ARG A 230 -15.21 -3.42 5.11
N THR A 231 -14.02 -2.95 5.43
CA THR A 231 -12.86 -3.83 5.67
C THR A 231 -13.10 -4.75 6.84
N ILE A 232 -13.64 -4.24 7.96
CA ILE A 232 -13.99 -5.04 9.14
C ILE A 232 -15.04 -6.10 8.79
N ARG A 233 -16.10 -5.74 8.06
CA ARG A 233 -17.11 -6.73 7.62
C ARG A 233 -16.55 -7.82 6.73
N CYS A 234 -15.67 -7.47 5.77
CA CYS A 234 -15.04 -8.45 4.90
C CYS A 234 -14.11 -9.37 5.71
N LEU A 235 -13.31 -8.80 6.60
CA LEU A 235 -12.40 -9.56 7.45
C LEU A 235 -13.14 -10.51 8.39
N SER A 236 -14.25 -10.07 9.02
CA SER A 236 -15.08 -10.93 9.87
C SER A 236 -15.59 -12.16 9.10
N LYS A 237 -16.06 -11.98 7.87
CA LYS A 237 -16.48 -13.10 7.01
C LYS A 237 -15.32 -14.04 6.67
N THR A 238 -14.14 -13.50 6.41
CA THR A 238 -12.95 -14.32 6.13
C THR A 238 -12.58 -15.17 7.35
N ILE A 239 -12.61 -14.58 8.56
CA ILE A 239 -12.36 -15.28 9.83
C ILE A 239 -13.36 -16.41 10.03
N GLU A 240 -14.67 -16.15 9.83
CA GLU A 240 -15.74 -17.14 9.96
C GLU A 240 -15.59 -18.32 9.00
N LEU A 241 -15.10 -18.08 7.80
CA LEU A 241 -14.83 -19.13 6.80
C LEU A 241 -13.66 -20.02 7.21
N GLU A 242 -12.57 -19.43 7.69
CA GLU A 242 -11.38 -20.19 8.15
C GLU A 242 -11.68 -21.06 9.39
N GLN A 243 -12.67 -20.70 10.21
CA GLN A 243 -13.07 -21.50 11.39
C GLN A 243 -13.91 -22.73 11.06
N LYS A 244 -14.42 -22.85 9.83
CA LYS A 244 -15.27 -23.98 9.41
C LYS A 244 -14.50 -25.15 8.81
N PHE A 245 -13.21 -24.99 8.62
CA PHE A 245 -12.29 -25.99 8.08
C PHE A 245 -11.19 -26.35 9.07
#